data_64ca26ff6163a8a3effc45c7f1f54a9e
#
_entry.id   64ca26ff6163a8a3effc45c7f1f54a9e
#
_cell.length_a   1.000
_cell.length_b   1.000
_cell.length_c   1.000
_cell.angle_alpha   90.00
_cell.angle_beta   90.00
_cell.angle_gamma   90.00
#
_symmetry.space_group_name_H-M   'P 1'
#
loop_
_entity.id
_entity.type
_entity.pdbx_description
1 polymer ?
#
loop_
_entity_poly.entity_id
_entity_poly.type
_entity_poly.pdbx_seq_one_letter_code
_entity_poly.pdbx_strand_id
1 'polypeptide(L)'
;MNQTTSLQSRLGLSNRSLAGLGLAASGFIGFMGIITAEVLYPNYTTRQDISDLGSTRPPNPVIHEPSATIFNSTMLLTGLIVILSAYMLYRAMDRRGFPVTLAIFGLGAFGVGVFPGNVAPWHGLFA
;
A
#
# COMPACT_ATOMS: atom_id res chain seq x y z
N MET A 1 24.55 12.28 15.36
CA MET A 1 24.09 10.88 15.61
C MET A 1 22.62 10.80 15.25
N ASN A 2 22.31 10.01 14.22
CA ASN A 2 20.94 9.95 13.69
C ASN A 2 19.99 9.32 14.72
N GLN A 3 18.82 9.91 14.95
CA GLN A 3 17.81 9.39 15.90
C GLN A 3 17.36 7.96 15.57
N THR A 4 17.35 7.59 14.29
CA THR A 4 17.05 6.22 13.84
C THR A 4 18.08 5.20 14.35
N THR A 5 19.35 5.54 14.42
CA THR A 5 20.41 4.68 14.95
C THR A 5 20.26 4.46 16.46
N SER A 6 19.74 5.44 17.19
CA SER A 6 19.53 5.35 18.64
C SER A 6 18.35 4.44 19.01
N LEU A 7 17.27 4.45 18.23
CA LEU A 7 16.13 3.55 18.42
C LEU A 7 16.48 2.09 18.07
N GLN A 8 17.22 1.87 16.99
CA GLN A 8 17.70 0.54 16.63
C GLN A 8 18.61 -0.06 17.70
N SER A 9 19.51 0.75 18.29
CA SER A 9 20.39 0.26 19.36
C SER A 9 19.65 -0.01 20.67
N ARG A 10 18.58 0.72 20.96
CA ARG A 10 17.75 0.51 22.17
C ARG A 10 16.86 -0.72 22.07
N LEU A 11 16.38 -1.06 20.89
CA LEU A 11 15.46 -2.20 20.67
C LEU A 11 16.20 -3.47 20.24
N GLY A 12 17.50 -3.41 19.93
CA GLY A 12 18.27 -4.55 19.41
C GLY A 12 17.76 -5.11 18.07
N LEU A 13 16.93 -4.33 17.35
CA LEU A 13 16.29 -4.78 16.11
C LEU A 13 17.21 -4.56 14.91
N SER A 14 17.38 -5.62 14.11
CA SER A 14 18.06 -5.54 12.82
C SER A 14 17.20 -4.88 11.75
N ASN A 15 17.81 -4.40 10.66
CA ASN A 15 17.05 -3.90 9.50
C ASN A 15 16.10 -4.95 8.93
N ARG A 16 16.46 -6.24 8.99
CA ARG A 16 15.57 -7.35 8.57
C ARG A 16 14.36 -7.47 9.47
N SER A 17 14.55 -7.36 10.79
CA SER A 17 13.45 -7.41 11.75
C SER A 17 12.49 -6.23 11.59
N LEU A 18 13.03 -5.02 11.43
CA LEU A 18 12.21 -3.82 11.19
C LEU A 18 11.43 -3.90 9.87
N ALA A 19 12.08 -4.38 8.80
CA ALA A 19 11.41 -4.59 7.53
C ALA A 19 10.29 -5.65 7.65
N GLY A 20 10.53 -6.74 8.37
CA GLY A 20 9.52 -7.77 8.61
C GLY A 20 8.31 -7.23 9.39
N LEU A 21 8.54 -6.44 10.43
CA LEU A 21 7.48 -5.75 11.17
C LEU A 21 6.71 -4.77 10.29
N GLY A 22 7.41 -4.00 9.46
CA GLY A 22 6.79 -3.09 8.49
C GLY A 22 5.88 -3.84 7.51
N LEU A 23 6.34 -4.97 6.95
CA LEU A 23 5.54 -5.79 6.04
C LEU A 23 4.31 -6.38 6.74
N ALA A 24 4.46 -6.89 7.97
CA ALA A 24 3.32 -7.40 8.74
C ALA A 24 2.29 -6.28 9.01
N ALA A 25 2.77 -5.10 9.41
CA ALA A 25 1.91 -3.93 9.62
C ALA A 25 1.22 -3.48 8.33
N SER A 26 1.94 -3.44 7.19
CA SER A 26 1.36 -3.06 5.91
C SER A 26 0.27 -4.04 5.46
N GLY A 27 0.48 -5.34 5.65
CA GLY A 27 -0.52 -6.37 5.35
C GLY A 27 -1.78 -6.20 6.20
N PHE A 28 -1.62 -5.95 7.49
CA PHE A 28 -2.75 -5.69 8.40
C PHE A 28 -3.51 -4.41 8.03
N ILE A 29 -2.80 -3.30 7.79
CA ILE A 29 -3.39 -2.03 7.39
C ILE A 29 -4.14 -2.18 6.06
N GLY A 30 -3.50 -2.80 5.06
CA GLY A 30 -4.10 -3.03 3.75
C GLY A 30 -5.38 -3.85 3.85
N PHE A 31 -5.33 -4.97 4.55
CA PHE A 31 -6.48 -5.86 4.72
C PHE A 31 -7.64 -5.17 5.46
N MET A 32 -7.35 -4.56 6.61
CA MET A 32 -8.38 -3.87 7.39
C MET A 32 -8.96 -2.65 6.67
N GLY A 33 -8.13 -1.89 5.96
CA GLY A 33 -8.57 -0.74 5.20
C GLY A 33 -9.48 -1.12 4.02
N ILE A 34 -9.14 -2.18 3.27
CA ILE A 34 -9.98 -2.69 2.19
C ILE A 34 -11.33 -3.15 2.73
N ILE A 35 -11.36 -4.00 3.77
CA ILE A 35 -12.62 -4.47 4.38
C ILE A 35 -13.46 -3.30 4.87
N THR A 36 -12.84 -2.31 5.52
CA THR A 36 -13.57 -1.12 5.99
C THR A 36 -14.18 -0.34 4.83
N ALA A 37 -13.41 -0.16 3.75
CA ALA A 37 -13.91 0.50 2.56
C ALA A 37 -15.08 -0.28 1.91
N GLU A 38 -14.99 -1.60 1.83
CA GLU A 38 -16.07 -2.47 1.32
C GLU A 38 -17.36 -2.33 2.13
N VAL A 39 -17.25 -2.38 3.47
CA VAL A 39 -18.41 -2.24 4.36
C VAL A 39 -19.11 -0.88 4.19
N LEU A 40 -18.36 0.15 3.88
CA LEU A 40 -18.86 1.51 3.72
C LEU A 40 -19.28 1.85 2.29
N TYR A 41 -18.99 0.98 1.32
CA TYR A 41 -19.36 1.18 -0.08
C TYR A 41 -20.79 0.67 -0.32
N PRO A 42 -21.71 1.52 -0.79
CA PRO A 42 -23.10 1.11 -1.01
C PRO A 42 -23.23 0.00 -2.06
N ASN A 43 -23.80 -1.13 -1.67
CA ASN A 43 -24.05 -2.27 -2.58
C ASN A 43 -22.79 -2.84 -3.26
N TYR A 44 -21.63 -2.80 -2.59
CA TYR A 44 -20.44 -3.44 -3.12
C TYR A 44 -20.65 -4.95 -3.29
N THR A 45 -20.18 -5.48 -4.40
CA THR A 45 -20.25 -6.92 -4.70
C THR A 45 -18.90 -7.42 -5.19
N THR A 46 -18.63 -8.70 -5.00
CA THR A 46 -17.41 -9.38 -5.46
C THR A 46 -17.25 -9.44 -6.99
N ARG A 47 -18.19 -8.87 -7.75
CA ARG A 47 -18.11 -8.72 -9.21
C ARG A 47 -17.43 -7.41 -9.63
N GLN A 48 -17.23 -6.50 -8.70
CA GLN A 48 -16.55 -5.23 -8.92
C GLN A 48 -15.05 -5.39 -8.65
N ASP A 49 -14.25 -4.56 -9.28
CA ASP A 49 -12.82 -4.49 -8.99
C ASP A 49 -12.61 -3.91 -7.58
N ILE A 50 -11.59 -4.38 -6.86
CA ILE A 50 -11.26 -3.82 -5.54
C ILE A 50 -10.92 -2.33 -5.64
N SER A 51 -10.31 -1.91 -6.74
CA SER A 51 -9.98 -0.49 -7.00
C SER A 51 -11.21 0.41 -7.17
N ASP A 52 -12.39 -0.17 -7.45
CA ASP A 52 -13.65 0.58 -7.52
C ASP A 52 -14.04 1.18 -6.17
N LEU A 53 -13.53 0.63 -5.06
CA LEU A 53 -13.68 1.21 -3.73
C LEU A 53 -13.11 2.65 -3.66
N GLY A 54 -12.07 2.94 -4.43
CA GLY A 54 -11.50 4.28 -4.54
C GLY A 54 -12.21 5.16 -5.57
N SER A 55 -12.52 4.59 -6.72
CA SER A 55 -13.32 5.19 -7.79
C SER A 55 -13.49 4.19 -8.93
N THR A 56 -14.65 4.15 -9.54
CA THR A 56 -14.85 3.41 -10.79
C THR A 56 -14.19 4.12 -11.98
N ARG A 57 -14.06 3.40 -13.09
CA ARG A 57 -13.41 3.91 -14.31
C ARG A 57 -14.35 4.76 -15.17
N PRO A 58 -13.79 5.68 -16.02
CA PRO A 58 -14.55 6.38 -17.05
C PRO A 58 -15.33 5.41 -17.97
N PRO A 59 -16.42 5.88 -18.66
CA PRO A 59 -16.79 7.27 -18.85
C PRO A 59 -17.61 7.94 -17.73
N ASN A 60 -18.19 7.20 -16.82
CA ASN A 60 -19.03 7.74 -15.74
C ASN A 60 -18.48 7.25 -14.38
N PRO A 61 -17.36 7.81 -13.91
CA PRO A 61 -16.76 7.36 -12.66
C PRO A 61 -17.68 7.68 -11.48
N VAL A 62 -17.76 6.72 -10.58
CA VAL A 62 -18.54 6.83 -9.33
C VAL A 62 -17.55 6.81 -8.16
N ILE A 63 -17.73 7.74 -7.24
CA ILE A 63 -16.95 7.85 -6.01
C ILE A 63 -17.94 7.82 -4.84
N HIS A 64 -17.79 6.86 -3.96
CA HIS A 64 -18.58 6.75 -2.74
C HIS A 64 -17.73 7.10 -1.52
N GLU A 65 -18.04 8.20 -0.88
CA GLU A 65 -17.44 8.57 0.40
C GLU A 65 -18.21 7.94 1.58
N PRO A 66 -17.53 7.52 2.67
CA PRO A 66 -16.10 7.65 2.94
C PRO A 66 -15.24 6.49 2.41
N SER A 67 -15.82 5.53 1.70
CA SER A 67 -15.12 4.36 1.15
C SER A 67 -13.89 4.76 0.32
N ALA A 68 -14.05 5.73 -0.59
CA ALA A 68 -13.00 6.18 -1.48
C ALA A 68 -11.80 6.77 -0.72
N THR A 69 -12.05 7.65 0.24
CA THR A 69 -10.99 8.22 1.08
C THR A 69 -10.26 7.14 1.87
N ILE A 70 -10.98 6.18 2.46
CA ILE A 70 -10.40 5.09 3.24
C ILE A 70 -9.54 4.19 2.35
N PHE A 71 -10.08 3.75 1.21
CA PHE A 71 -9.35 2.89 0.28
C PHE A 71 -8.07 3.55 -0.24
N ASN A 72 -8.18 4.76 -0.79
CA ASN A 72 -7.03 5.45 -1.38
C ASN A 72 -5.95 5.75 -0.32
N SER A 73 -6.34 6.19 0.87
CA SER A 73 -5.40 6.43 1.98
C SER A 73 -4.73 5.14 2.45
N THR A 74 -5.46 4.03 2.49
CA THR A 74 -4.94 2.70 2.80
C THR A 74 -3.90 2.27 1.78
N MET A 75 -4.17 2.42 0.50
CA MET A 75 -3.23 2.05 -0.57
C MET A 75 -1.96 2.89 -0.53
N LEU A 76 -2.08 4.20 -0.28
CA LEU A 76 -0.92 5.09 -0.10
C LEU A 76 -0.05 4.64 1.08
N LEU A 77 -0.66 4.41 2.24
CA LEU A 77 0.07 4.05 3.45
C LEU A 77 0.71 2.66 3.32
N THR A 78 -0.04 1.68 2.83
CA THR A 78 0.46 0.31 2.59
C THR A 78 1.63 0.34 1.61
N GLY A 79 1.48 1.00 0.46
CA GLY A 79 2.52 1.11 -0.54
C GLY A 79 3.79 1.77 0.00
N LEU A 80 3.65 2.86 0.75
CA LEU A 80 4.79 3.54 1.38
C LEU A 80 5.55 2.64 2.36
N ILE A 81 4.83 1.94 3.25
CA ILE A 81 5.46 1.04 4.23
C ILE A 81 6.18 -0.11 3.52
N VAL A 82 5.57 -0.68 2.46
CA VAL A 82 6.20 -1.75 1.67
C VAL A 82 7.49 -1.24 0.98
N ILE A 83 7.48 -0.04 0.39
CA ILE A 83 8.67 0.56 -0.25
C ILE A 83 9.79 0.76 0.78
N LEU A 84 9.48 1.30 1.95
CA LEU A 84 10.46 1.50 3.02
C LEU A 84 11.02 0.16 3.51
N SER A 85 10.17 -0.85 3.70
CA SER A 85 10.58 -2.20 4.10
C SER A 85 11.47 -2.85 3.03
N ALA A 86 11.12 -2.69 1.76
CA ALA A 86 11.91 -3.17 0.63
C ALA A 86 13.29 -2.52 0.60
N TYR A 87 13.38 -1.22 0.84
CA TYR A 87 14.66 -0.51 0.94
C TYR A 87 15.53 -1.04 2.08
N MET A 88 14.95 -1.29 3.26
CA MET A 88 15.67 -1.84 4.41
C MET A 88 16.19 -3.25 4.10
N LEU A 89 15.40 -4.10 3.45
CA LEU A 89 15.81 -5.43 3.00
C LEU A 89 16.90 -5.36 1.93
N TYR A 90 16.79 -4.45 0.98
CA TYR A 90 17.80 -4.24 -0.06
C TYR A 90 19.17 -3.91 0.53
N ARG A 91 19.18 -3.13 1.62
CA ARG A 91 20.41 -2.79 2.36
C ARG A 91 20.95 -3.94 3.23
N ALA A 92 20.10 -4.90 3.61
CA ALA A 92 20.43 -5.95 4.57
C ALA A 92 20.61 -7.34 3.94
N MET A 93 20.36 -7.51 2.63
CA MET A 93 20.42 -8.79 1.94
C MET A 93 21.40 -8.74 0.76
N ASP A 94 22.14 -9.82 0.57
CA ASP A 94 23.06 -9.96 -0.58
C ASP A 94 22.28 -10.20 -1.89
N ARG A 95 21.19 -10.99 -1.80
CA ARG A 95 20.30 -11.23 -2.95
C ARG A 95 19.24 -10.16 -3.03
N ARG A 96 19.30 -9.34 -4.09
CA ARG A 96 18.46 -8.14 -4.25
C ARG A 96 17.16 -8.37 -5.01
N GLY A 97 16.95 -9.53 -5.61
CA GLY A 97 15.76 -9.82 -6.41
C GLY A 97 14.46 -9.64 -5.61
N PHE A 98 14.36 -10.27 -4.44
CA PHE A 98 13.18 -10.16 -3.60
C PHE A 98 12.87 -8.72 -3.15
N PRO A 99 13.82 -7.94 -2.60
CA PRO A 99 13.56 -6.55 -2.26
C PRO A 99 13.13 -5.67 -3.44
N VAL A 100 13.70 -5.90 -4.63
CA VAL A 100 13.32 -5.14 -5.84
C VAL A 100 11.88 -5.46 -6.25
N THR A 101 11.50 -6.75 -6.29
CA THR A 101 10.11 -7.15 -6.59
C THR A 101 9.13 -6.54 -5.58
N LEU A 102 9.50 -6.54 -4.31
CA LEU A 102 8.70 -5.96 -3.24
C LEU A 102 8.54 -4.44 -3.40
N ALA A 103 9.60 -3.74 -3.81
CA ALA A 103 9.53 -2.31 -4.11
C ALA A 103 8.60 -2.00 -5.28
N ILE A 104 8.62 -2.82 -6.34
CA ILE A 104 7.71 -2.69 -7.48
C ILE A 104 6.26 -2.89 -7.03
N PHE A 105 5.98 -3.90 -6.20
CA PHE A 105 4.65 -4.10 -5.62
C PHE A 105 4.21 -2.90 -4.77
N GLY A 106 5.10 -2.38 -3.92
CA GLY A 106 4.82 -1.19 -3.11
C GLY A 106 4.53 0.06 -3.95
N LEU A 107 5.27 0.25 -5.07
CA LEU A 107 5.01 1.32 -6.03
C LEU A 107 3.65 1.16 -6.70
N GLY A 108 3.25 -0.07 -7.06
CA GLY A 108 1.92 -0.36 -7.60
C GLY A 108 0.82 0.04 -6.61
N ALA A 109 0.90 -0.43 -5.37
CA ALA A 109 -0.07 -0.09 -4.33
C ALA A 109 -0.14 1.42 -4.07
N PHE A 110 1.01 2.09 -3.94
CA PHE A 110 1.09 3.54 -3.76
C PHE A 110 0.49 4.29 -4.96
N GLY A 111 0.80 3.86 -6.17
CA GLY A 111 0.29 4.45 -7.41
C GLY A 111 -1.24 4.33 -7.54
N VAL A 112 -1.82 3.20 -7.14
CA VAL A 112 -3.29 3.03 -7.08
C VAL A 112 -3.93 4.05 -6.14
N GLY A 113 -3.29 4.34 -5.00
CA GLY A 113 -3.78 5.34 -4.06
C GLY A 113 -3.67 6.78 -4.58
N VAL A 114 -2.61 7.09 -5.37
CA VAL A 114 -2.41 8.43 -5.99
C VAL A 114 -3.32 8.63 -7.19
N PHE A 115 -3.53 7.57 -7.99
CA PHE A 115 -4.30 7.60 -9.22
C PHE A 115 -5.51 6.66 -9.11
N PRO A 116 -6.61 7.09 -8.48
CA PRO A 116 -7.85 6.31 -8.41
C PRO A 116 -8.40 5.96 -9.79
N GLY A 117 -9.36 5.04 -9.88
CA GLY A 117 -9.89 4.51 -11.13
C GLY A 117 -10.35 5.54 -12.16
N ASN A 118 -10.78 6.73 -11.71
CA ASN A 118 -11.19 7.83 -12.57
C ASN A 118 -10.02 8.57 -13.25
N VAL A 119 -8.77 8.32 -12.84
CA VAL A 119 -7.57 8.97 -13.41
C VAL A 119 -6.92 8.05 -14.44
N ALA A 120 -7.62 7.82 -15.56
CA ALA A 120 -7.08 7.09 -16.70
C ALA A 120 -6.10 7.98 -17.51
N PRO A 121 -5.02 7.44 -18.12
CA PRO A 121 -4.64 6.02 -18.14
C PRO A 121 -3.76 5.59 -16.95
N TRP A 122 -3.39 6.52 -16.07
CA TRP A 122 -2.40 6.30 -15.00
C TRP A 122 -2.80 5.20 -14.03
N HIS A 123 -4.08 5.10 -13.68
CA HIS A 123 -4.55 4.02 -12.81
C HIS A 123 -4.16 2.64 -13.35
N GLY A 124 -4.37 2.39 -14.64
CA GLY A 124 -4.06 1.10 -15.27
C GLY A 124 -2.56 0.77 -15.35
N LEU A 125 -1.69 1.75 -15.12
CA LEU A 125 -0.24 1.52 -15.05
C LEU A 125 0.17 0.91 -13.70
N PHE A 126 -0.56 1.22 -12.63
CA PHE A 126 -0.24 0.83 -11.26
C PHE A 126 -1.11 -0.31 -10.70
N ALA A 127 -2.28 -0.54 -11.30
CA ALA A 127 -3.25 -1.56 -10.91
C ALA A 127 -2.93 -2.97 -11.42
#